data_1f56adf95f829231ac5645e1d8aa5ce5
#
_entry.id   1f56adf95f829231ac5645e1d8aa5ce5
#
_cell.length_a   1.000
_cell.length_b   1.000
_cell.length_c   1.000
_cell.angle_alpha   90.00
_cell.angle_beta   90.00
_cell.angle_gamma   90.00
#
_symmetry.space_group_name_H-M   'P 1'
#
loop_
_entity.id
_entity.type
_entity.pdbx_description
1 polymer ?
#
loop_
_entity_poly.entity_id
_entity_poly.type
_entity_poly.pdbx_seq_one_letter_code
_entity_poly.pdbx_strand_id
1 'polypeptide(L)'
;MVYGLWSVVCFPAYADLVRLKNGRSIEGVIAGETDVSVVIDLGVGTMSVRKSEVESIERYDHRRQTALRQAWQAKYFLNPEFTPVSLRDLTQRFICLEKLQTEAGRAASRREGMRLDRQEKQRQYEQELVRLKDVSARLKNADPGADVKNYNVLVSELNSLNASLALLVQEINSLNVSPAGTDKGPQEYLMALRDFKSELAERRRQIKASGDVAVLEQEVLERLSAETAKFDADVSRYEITGSKETNSIVVAVLLNNRVNARLMVDTGASSVVISRAMALRLGLDLGKAPLIEATLADGKKVKARAVYLESVAVDKAQVKNVACVVLDDAPLPGMDGLLGMTFLEHFSVFIDSQSGKLILEELNRHG
;
A
#
# COMPACT_ATOMS: atom_id res chain seq x y z
N MET A 1 -19.97 -26.34 6.76
CA MET A 1 -20.62 -25.98 8.03
C MET A 1 -19.53 -25.31 8.89
N VAL A 2 -19.49 -23.99 8.91
CA VAL A 2 -18.59 -23.23 9.78
C VAL A 2 -19.48 -22.38 10.67
N TYR A 3 -19.58 -22.77 11.91
CA TYR A 3 -20.29 -22.03 12.93
C TYR A 3 -19.48 -20.79 13.28
N GLY A 4 -19.96 -19.63 12.88
CA GLY A 4 -19.47 -18.34 13.38
C GLY A 4 -19.82 -18.23 14.86
N LEU A 5 -18.77 -18.15 15.68
CA LEU A 5 -18.88 -17.75 17.08
C LEU A 5 -19.36 -16.29 17.12
N TRP A 6 -20.62 -16.11 17.38
CA TRP A 6 -21.16 -14.85 17.89
C TRP A 6 -20.66 -14.71 19.32
N SER A 7 -19.64 -13.93 19.52
CA SER A 7 -19.31 -13.43 20.86
C SER A 7 -20.46 -12.52 21.29
N VAL A 8 -21.32 -13.05 22.13
CA VAL A 8 -22.27 -12.26 22.89
C VAL A 8 -21.43 -11.37 23.81
N VAL A 9 -21.17 -10.14 23.38
CA VAL A 9 -20.66 -9.10 24.26
C VAL A 9 -21.82 -8.80 25.22
N CYS A 10 -21.72 -9.35 26.42
CA CYS A 10 -22.61 -9.04 27.52
C CYS A 10 -22.35 -7.58 27.91
N PHE A 11 -23.13 -6.64 27.34
CA PHE A 11 -23.15 -5.27 27.84
C PHE A 11 -23.81 -5.29 29.22
N PRO A 12 -23.20 -4.67 30.24
CA PRO A 12 -23.90 -4.47 31.51
C PRO A 12 -25.17 -3.65 31.23
N ALA A 13 -26.29 -4.10 31.77
CA ALA A 13 -27.62 -3.54 31.53
C ALA A 13 -27.70 -2.04 31.86
N TYR A 14 -27.61 -1.20 30.84
CA TYR A 14 -27.73 0.25 30.90
C TYR A 14 -28.98 0.77 30.14
N ALA A 15 -29.82 -0.15 29.69
CA ALA A 15 -31.05 0.13 28.96
C ALA A 15 -32.29 0.04 29.82
N ASP A 16 -33.33 0.80 29.49
CA ASP A 16 -34.64 0.54 30.04
C ASP A 16 -35.07 -0.89 29.67
N LEU A 17 -35.62 -1.61 30.63
CA LEU A 17 -36.08 -2.98 30.46
C LEU A 17 -37.61 -3.02 30.42
N VAL A 18 -38.18 -3.35 29.30
CA VAL A 18 -39.61 -3.56 29.12
C VAL A 18 -39.89 -5.06 29.11
N ARG A 19 -40.55 -5.54 30.19
CA ARG A 19 -41.00 -6.93 30.32
C ARG A 19 -42.38 -7.08 29.73
N LEU A 20 -42.55 -8.07 28.90
CA LEU A 20 -43.82 -8.39 28.24
C LEU A 20 -44.52 -9.54 29.00
N LYS A 21 -45.85 -9.54 28.99
CA LYS A 21 -46.71 -10.61 29.58
C LYS A 21 -46.47 -12.01 29.02
N ASN A 22 -45.83 -12.09 27.84
CA ASN A 22 -45.42 -13.36 27.22
C ASN A 22 -44.05 -13.87 27.69
N GLY A 23 -43.45 -13.25 28.71
CA GLY A 23 -42.16 -13.59 29.30
C GLY A 23 -40.95 -13.07 28.55
N ARG A 24 -41.10 -12.33 27.43
CA ARG A 24 -39.98 -11.69 26.71
C ARG A 24 -39.62 -10.36 27.36
N SER A 25 -38.36 -10.02 27.26
CA SER A 25 -37.84 -8.70 27.68
C SER A 25 -37.25 -7.97 26.47
N ILE A 26 -37.50 -6.67 26.42
CA ILE A 26 -36.94 -5.76 25.41
C ILE A 26 -36.07 -4.75 26.13
N GLU A 27 -34.80 -4.69 25.78
CA GLU A 27 -33.85 -3.70 26.27
C GLU A 27 -33.70 -2.57 25.25
N GLY A 28 -33.82 -1.31 25.71
CA GLY A 28 -33.74 -0.14 24.85
C GLY A 28 -33.90 1.15 25.63
N VAL A 29 -33.98 2.27 24.95
CA VAL A 29 -34.30 3.55 25.58
C VAL A 29 -35.73 3.93 25.24
N ILE A 30 -36.56 4.20 26.24
CA ILE A 30 -37.94 4.65 26.00
C ILE A 30 -37.89 6.04 25.36
N ALA A 31 -38.23 6.09 24.08
CA ALA A 31 -38.24 7.31 23.28
C ALA A 31 -39.55 8.10 23.39
N GLY A 32 -40.64 7.40 23.71
CA GLY A 32 -41.96 7.99 23.89
C GLY A 32 -42.95 7.02 24.52
N GLU A 33 -43.99 7.58 25.14
CA GLU A 33 -45.06 6.82 25.76
C GLU A 33 -46.38 7.52 25.52
N THR A 34 -47.33 6.77 25.02
CA THR A 34 -48.73 7.20 24.81
C THR A 34 -49.64 6.42 25.74
N ASP A 35 -50.92 6.72 25.77
CA ASP A 35 -51.91 5.96 26.55
C ASP A 35 -52.03 4.48 26.09
N VAL A 36 -51.67 4.18 24.85
CA VAL A 36 -51.87 2.87 24.20
C VAL A 36 -50.56 2.14 23.92
N SER A 37 -49.42 2.83 23.82
CA SER A 37 -48.14 2.22 23.42
C SER A 37 -46.92 2.86 24.08
N VAL A 38 -45.85 2.07 24.15
CA VAL A 38 -44.50 2.47 24.51
C VAL A 38 -43.63 2.35 23.28
N VAL A 39 -42.92 3.40 22.93
CA VAL A 39 -41.94 3.42 21.83
C VAL A 39 -40.55 3.28 22.43
N ILE A 40 -39.86 2.22 22.04
CA ILE A 40 -38.53 1.85 22.52
C ILE A 40 -37.54 2.04 21.39
N ASP A 41 -36.52 2.83 21.64
CA ASP A 41 -35.35 2.98 20.77
C ASP A 41 -34.39 1.82 21.08
N LEU A 42 -34.09 1.01 20.05
CA LEU A 42 -33.21 -0.15 20.12
C LEU A 42 -31.78 0.14 19.59
N GLY A 43 -31.50 1.41 19.25
CA GLY A 43 -30.23 1.81 18.65
C GLY A 43 -30.05 1.43 17.18
N VAL A 44 -30.94 0.61 16.64
CA VAL A 44 -31.02 0.20 15.22
C VAL A 44 -32.40 0.53 14.61
N GLY A 45 -33.20 1.27 15.34
CA GLY A 45 -34.57 1.63 15.00
C GLY A 45 -35.47 1.63 16.22
N THR A 46 -36.72 2.07 16.04
CA THR A 46 -37.70 2.13 17.13
C THR A 46 -38.71 0.99 17.01
N MET A 47 -39.08 0.43 18.15
CA MET A 47 -40.14 -0.57 18.27
C MET A 47 -41.29 0.02 19.09
N SER A 48 -42.51 -0.11 18.60
CA SER A 48 -43.72 0.27 19.36
C SER A 48 -44.37 -0.99 19.95
N VAL A 49 -44.56 -0.98 21.27
CA VAL A 49 -45.19 -2.09 22.02
C VAL A 49 -46.46 -1.57 22.65
N ARG A 50 -47.54 -2.32 22.54
CA ARG A 50 -48.83 -1.96 23.17
C ARG A 50 -48.75 -2.08 24.66
N LYS A 51 -49.21 -1.08 25.39
CA LYS A 51 -49.24 -1.15 26.88
C LYS A 51 -49.97 -2.35 27.43
N SER A 52 -50.98 -2.83 26.72
CA SER A 52 -51.71 -4.07 27.08
C SER A 52 -50.82 -5.31 27.13
N GLU A 53 -49.72 -5.32 26.42
CA GLU A 53 -48.74 -6.41 26.32
C GLU A 53 -47.61 -6.26 27.34
N VAL A 54 -47.47 -5.09 27.93
CA VAL A 54 -46.39 -4.79 28.90
C VAL A 54 -46.81 -5.29 30.28
N GLU A 55 -45.89 -6.00 30.92
CA GLU A 55 -46.00 -6.46 32.29
C GLU A 55 -45.40 -5.45 33.26
N SER A 56 -44.16 -5.02 32.97
CA SER A 56 -43.45 -4.03 33.78
C SER A 56 -42.43 -3.24 32.94
N ILE A 57 -42.13 -2.02 33.42
CA ILE A 57 -41.10 -1.16 32.83
C ILE A 57 -40.14 -0.79 33.96
N GLU A 58 -38.88 -1.17 33.78
CA GLU A 58 -37.77 -0.76 34.62
C GLU A 58 -36.99 0.33 33.90
N ARG A 59 -37.00 1.55 34.46
CA ARG A 59 -36.34 2.71 33.83
C ARG A 59 -35.00 2.95 34.50
N TYR A 60 -34.01 3.15 33.65
CA TYR A 60 -32.67 3.53 34.09
C TYR A 60 -32.49 5.05 34.07
N ASP A 61 -31.49 5.53 34.81
CA ASP A 61 -31.22 6.96 34.89
C ASP A 61 -30.73 7.55 33.56
N HIS A 62 -30.90 8.85 33.40
CA HIS A 62 -30.55 9.56 32.16
C HIS A 62 -29.07 9.40 31.77
N ARG A 63 -28.15 9.25 32.75
CA ARG A 63 -26.72 9.07 32.46
C ARG A 63 -26.47 7.73 31.78
N ARG A 64 -27.12 6.66 32.24
CA ARG A 64 -27.02 5.32 31.65
C ARG A 64 -27.65 5.26 30.26
N GLN A 65 -28.81 5.89 30.08
CA GLN A 65 -29.45 6.00 28.76
C GLN A 65 -28.56 6.77 27.77
N THR A 66 -27.92 7.86 28.21
CA THR A 66 -26.98 8.63 27.38
C THR A 66 -25.75 7.79 27.01
N ALA A 67 -25.17 7.07 27.98
CA ALA A 67 -24.02 6.18 27.71
C ALA A 67 -24.37 5.07 26.72
N LEU A 68 -25.58 4.49 26.81
CA LEU A 68 -26.05 3.48 25.87
C LEU A 68 -26.23 4.06 24.46
N ARG A 69 -26.85 5.24 24.34
CA ARG A 69 -26.98 5.93 23.04
C ARG A 69 -25.61 6.24 22.44
N GLN A 70 -24.66 6.71 23.22
CA GLN A 70 -23.29 6.92 22.75
C GLN A 70 -22.62 5.62 22.29
N ALA A 71 -22.84 4.51 23.02
CA ALA A 71 -22.34 3.19 22.61
C ALA A 71 -22.97 2.73 21.30
N TRP A 72 -24.26 2.95 21.10
CA TRP A 72 -24.93 2.66 19.83
C TRP A 72 -24.42 3.53 18.68
N GLN A 73 -24.32 4.83 18.90
CA GLN A 73 -23.72 5.74 17.93
C GLN A 73 -22.29 5.33 17.60
N ALA A 74 -21.51 4.87 18.60
CA ALA A 74 -20.18 4.33 18.37
C ALA A 74 -20.18 3.09 17.50
N LYS A 75 -21.13 2.20 17.69
CA LYS A 75 -21.22 0.93 16.98
C LYS A 75 -21.82 1.07 15.58
N TYR A 76 -22.77 1.98 15.42
CA TYR A 76 -23.59 2.08 14.20
C TYR A 76 -23.40 3.41 13.46
N PHE A 77 -22.36 4.18 13.76
CA PHE A 77 -22.15 5.50 13.16
C PHE A 77 -21.98 5.47 11.63
N LEU A 78 -21.58 4.32 11.08
CA LEU A 78 -21.49 4.09 9.63
C LEU A 78 -22.81 3.61 9.03
N ASN A 79 -23.82 3.32 9.85
CA ASN A 79 -25.13 2.93 9.32
C ASN A 79 -25.84 4.16 8.72
N PRO A 80 -26.26 4.12 7.43
CA PRO A 80 -26.95 5.23 6.78
C PRO A 80 -28.22 5.71 7.50
N GLU A 81 -28.88 4.86 8.29
CA GLU A 81 -30.07 5.24 9.07
C GLU A 81 -29.74 6.18 10.23
N PHE A 82 -28.53 6.11 10.78
CA PHE A 82 -28.07 6.95 11.89
C PHE A 82 -27.19 8.11 11.44
N THR A 83 -26.82 8.13 10.17
CA THR A 83 -25.98 9.20 9.62
C THR A 83 -26.86 10.33 9.10
N PRO A 84 -26.57 11.60 9.47
CA PRO A 84 -27.23 12.75 8.87
C PRO A 84 -27.20 12.68 7.35
N VAL A 85 -28.30 13.06 6.70
CA VAL A 85 -28.42 13.02 5.22
C VAL A 85 -27.28 13.76 4.55
N SER A 86 -26.86 14.89 5.12
CA SER A 86 -25.73 15.73 4.68
C SER A 86 -24.37 15.02 4.68
N LEU A 87 -24.21 13.93 5.45
CA LEU A 87 -22.94 13.20 5.63
C LEU A 87 -22.98 11.77 5.09
N ARG A 88 -24.11 11.30 4.53
CA ARG A 88 -24.24 9.92 4.03
C ARG A 88 -23.24 9.58 2.94
N ASP A 89 -23.00 10.51 2.03
CA ASP A 89 -22.00 10.31 0.97
C ASP A 89 -20.59 10.13 1.56
N LEU A 90 -20.23 10.98 2.52
CA LEU A 90 -18.94 10.92 3.18
C LEU A 90 -18.75 9.59 3.97
N THR A 91 -19.78 9.12 4.68
CA THR A 91 -19.72 7.83 5.38
C THR A 91 -19.64 6.65 4.42
N GLN A 92 -20.34 6.72 3.28
CA GLN A 92 -20.24 5.69 2.25
C GLN A 92 -18.84 5.60 1.64
N ARG A 93 -18.21 6.76 1.39
CA ARG A 93 -16.82 6.82 0.93
C ARG A 93 -15.84 6.27 1.97
N PHE A 94 -16.09 6.52 3.26
CA PHE A 94 -15.28 5.93 4.33
C PHE A 94 -15.37 4.40 4.32
N ILE A 95 -16.56 3.82 4.17
CA ILE A 95 -16.75 2.37 4.05
C ILE A 95 -15.99 1.79 2.83
N CYS A 96 -16.01 2.52 1.71
CA CYS A 96 -15.23 2.14 0.52
C CYS A 96 -13.73 2.19 0.79
N LEU A 97 -13.27 3.19 1.55
CA LEU A 97 -11.87 3.34 1.93
C LEU A 97 -11.37 2.19 2.80
N GLU A 98 -12.17 1.71 3.77
CA GLU A 98 -11.84 0.54 4.60
C GLU A 98 -11.68 -0.74 3.75
N LYS A 99 -12.53 -0.92 2.73
CA LYS A 99 -12.39 -2.04 1.78
C LYS A 99 -11.10 -1.93 0.98
N LEU A 100 -10.82 -0.74 0.44
CA LEU A 100 -9.58 -0.49 -0.30
C LEU A 100 -8.34 -0.70 0.57
N GLN A 101 -8.35 -0.30 1.84
CA GLN A 101 -7.26 -0.58 2.79
C GLN A 101 -7.00 -2.08 2.91
N THR A 102 -8.06 -2.86 3.10
CA THR A 102 -7.95 -4.33 3.24
C THR A 102 -7.36 -4.96 1.96
N GLU A 103 -7.83 -4.52 0.80
CA GLU A 103 -7.33 -5.00 -0.51
C GLU A 103 -5.88 -4.58 -0.75
N ALA A 104 -5.54 -3.34 -0.42
CA ALA A 104 -4.19 -2.80 -0.52
C ALA A 104 -3.20 -3.56 0.38
N GLY A 105 -3.58 -3.88 1.61
CA GLY A 105 -2.78 -4.69 2.52
C GLY A 105 -2.51 -6.08 1.97
N ARG A 106 -3.52 -6.74 1.40
CA ARG A 106 -3.36 -8.05 0.74
C ARG A 106 -2.45 -7.98 -0.49
N ALA A 107 -2.58 -6.92 -1.29
CA ALA A 107 -1.73 -6.69 -2.46
C ALA A 107 -0.27 -6.42 -2.04
N ALA A 108 -0.04 -5.59 -1.02
CA ALA A 108 1.29 -5.33 -0.47
C ALA A 108 1.97 -6.60 0.05
N SER A 109 1.23 -7.46 0.77
CA SER A 109 1.74 -8.75 1.26
C SER A 109 2.11 -9.70 0.12
N ARG A 110 1.29 -9.77 -0.94
CA ARG A 110 1.62 -10.59 -2.13
C ARG A 110 2.88 -10.09 -2.83
N ARG A 111 3.03 -8.77 -3.02
CA ARG A 111 4.24 -8.17 -3.62
C ARG A 111 5.48 -8.53 -2.83
N GLU A 112 5.40 -8.43 -1.51
CA GLU A 112 6.54 -8.77 -0.65
C GLU A 112 6.91 -10.24 -0.75
N GLY A 113 5.94 -11.14 -0.77
CA GLY A 113 6.18 -12.57 -1.02
C GLY A 113 6.92 -12.80 -2.34
N MET A 114 6.42 -12.22 -3.44
CA MET A 114 7.07 -12.34 -4.75
C MET A 114 8.47 -11.73 -4.77
N ARG A 115 8.70 -10.63 -4.03
CA ARG A 115 10.03 -10.00 -3.91
C ARG A 115 11.02 -10.92 -3.18
N LEU A 116 10.58 -11.54 -2.08
CA LEU A 116 11.41 -12.48 -1.31
C LEU A 116 11.74 -13.73 -2.14
N ASP A 117 10.76 -14.29 -2.83
CA ASP A 117 10.96 -15.43 -3.73
C ASP A 117 11.97 -15.10 -4.83
N ARG A 118 11.85 -13.92 -5.43
CA ARG A 118 12.80 -13.46 -6.46
C ARG A 118 14.22 -13.31 -5.89
N GLN A 119 14.37 -12.73 -4.70
CA GLN A 119 15.69 -12.60 -4.07
C GLN A 119 16.33 -13.96 -3.78
N GLU A 120 15.54 -14.93 -3.33
CA GLU A 120 16.03 -16.29 -3.09
C GLU A 120 16.45 -16.97 -4.40
N LYS A 121 15.65 -16.85 -5.48
CA LYS A 121 16.01 -17.38 -6.79
C LYS A 121 17.26 -16.71 -7.36
N GLN A 122 17.41 -15.41 -7.18
CA GLN A 122 18.59 -14.67 -7.60
C GLN A 122 19.84 -15.18 -6.86
N ARG A 123 19.75 -15.41 -5.54
CA ARG A 123 20.83 -15.97 -4.74
C ARG A 123 21.21 -17.38 -5.20
N GLN A 124 20.23 -18.24 -5.51
CA GLN A 124 20.46 -19.58 -6.04
C GLN A 124 21.17 -19.50 -7.40
N TYR A 125 20.75 -18.61 -8.28
CA TYR A 125 21.39 -18.38 -9.59
C TYR A 125 22.87 -17.98 -9.41
N GLU A 126 23.18 -17.08 -8.51
CA GLU A 126 24.56 -16.65 -8.24
C GLU A 126 25.44 -17.80 -7.70
N GLN A 127 24.89 -18.63 -6.82
CA GLN A 127 25.58 -19.82 -6.31
C GLN A 127 25.87 -20.84 -7.43
N GLU A 128 24.88 -21.14 -8.26
CA GLU A 128 25.05 -22.06 -9.39
C GLU A 128 26.05 -21.51 -10.44
N LEU A 129 26.05 -20.18 -10.64
CA LEU A 129 27.01 -19.53 -11.54
C LEU A 129 28.47 -19.66 -11.04
N VAL A 130 28.69 -19.58 -9.73
CA VAL A 130 30.02 -19.82 -9.13
C VAL A 130 30.43 -21.27 -9.34
N ARG A 131 29.53 -22.24 -9.13
CA ARG A 131 29.79 -23.66 -9.38
C ARG A 131 30.12 -23.91 -10.86
N LEU A 132 29.36 -23.31 -11.77
CA LEU A 132 29.62 -23.44 -13.21
C LEU A 132 31.03 -22.99 -13.57
N LYS A 133 31.49 -21.85 -13.01
CA LYS A 133 32.84 -21.33 -13.24
C LYS A 133 33.92 -22.32 -12.73
N ASP A 134 33.72 -22.92 -11.55
CA ASP A 134 34.63 -23.90 -10.99
C ASP A 134 34.71 -25.17 -11.88
N VAL A 135 33.55 -25.75 -12.23
CA VAL A 135 33.48 -26.94 -13.08
C VAL A 135 34.07 -26.65 -14.46
N SER A 136 33.82 -25.50 -15.04
CA SER A 136 34.40 -25.08 -16.33
C SER A 136 35.90 -24.92 -16.25
N ALA A 137 36.47 -24.41 -15.16
CA ALA A 137 37.91 -24.31 -14.96
C ALA A 137 38.55 -25.69 -14.80
N ARG A 138 37.92 -26.60 -14.06
CA ARG A 138 38.37 -28.01 -13.91
C ARG A 138 38.32 -28.76 -15.23
N LEU A 139 37.27 -28.60 -16.01
CA LEU A 139 37.12 -29.21 -17.32
C LEU A 139 38.17 -28.70 -18.31
N LYS A 140 38.51 -27.42 -18.30
CA LYS A 140 39.54 -26.83 -19.13
C LYS A 140 40.94 -27.44 -18.84
N ASN A 141 41.18 -27.86 -17.60
CA ASN A 141 42.45 -28.43 -17.16
C ASN A 141 42.45 -29.98 -17.18
N ALA A 142 41.34 -30.62 -17.51
CA ALA A 142 41.21 -32.06 -17.61
C ALA A 142 41.71 -32.57 -18.98
N ASP A 143 42.49 -33.65 -18.94
CA ASP A 143 42.91 -34.35 -20.18
C ASP A 143 41.93 -35.47 -20.51
N PRO A 144 41.18 -35.35 -21.61
CA PRO A 144 40.23 -36.39 -22.05
C PRO A 144 40.90 -37.77 -22.30
N GLY A 145 42.19 -37.80 -22.60
CA GLY A 145 42.93 -39.04 -22.89
C GLY A 145 43.45 -39.70 -21.62
N ALA A 146 43.73 -38.96 -20.55
CA ALA A 146 44.27 -39.48 -19.31
C ALA A 146 43.19 -40.07 -18.37
N ASP A 147 42.01 -39.46 -18.27
CA ASP A 147 40.91 -39.91 -17.41
C ASP A 147 39.54 -39.59 -18.04
N VAL A 148 39.14 -40.42 -18.98
CA VAL A 148 37.87 -40.36 -19.71
C VAL A 148 36.65 -40.32 -18.77
N LYS A 149 36.71 -41.08 -17.64
CA LYS A 149 35.59 -41.15 -16.71
C LYS A 149 35.38 -39.85 -15.98
N ASN A 150 36.43 -39.23 -15.46
CA ASN A 150 36.37 -37.95 -14.78
C ASN A 150 35.98 -36.84 -15.76
N TYR A 151 36.50 -36.84 -16.97
CA TYR A 151 36.11 -35.88 -18.01
C TYR A 151 34.60 -35.90 -18.30
N ASN A 152 34.04 -37.13 -18.50
CA ASN A 152 32.60 -37.29 -18.75
C ASN A 152 31.72 -36.84 -17.55
N VAL A 153 32.18 -37.04 -16.31
CA VAL A 153 31.50 -36.56 -15.11
C VAL A 153 31.45 -35.04 -15.10
N LEU A 154 32.57 -34.36 -15.38
CA LEU A 154 32.62 -32.89 -15.45
C LEU A 154 31.75 -32.34 -16.57
N VAL A 155 31.68 -32.96 -17.75
CA VAL A 155 30.77 -32.57 -18.83
C VAL A 155 29.33 -32.74 -18.43
N SER A 156 28.98 -33.84 -17.77
CA SER A 156 27.61 -34.07 -17.26
C SER A 156 27.21 -33.04 -16.21
N GLU A 157 28.11 -32.71 -15.28
CA GLU A 157 27.89 -31.67 -14.25
C GLU A 157 27.72 -30.30 -14.88
N LEU A 158 28.54 -29.92 -15.89
CA LEU A 158 28.43 -28.69 -16.62
C LEU A 158 27.06 -28.56 -17.31
N ASN A 159 26.61 -29.61 -17.98
CA ASN A 159 25.31 -29.63 -18.67
C ASN A 159 24.15 -29.51 -17.66
N SER A 160 24.22 -30.15 -16.53
CA SER A 160 23.24 -30.07 -15.45
C SER A 160 23.16 -28.64 -14.88
N LEU A 161 24.31 -28.02 -14.62
CA LEU A 161 24.36 -26.62 -14.13
C LEU A 161 23.80 -25.64 -15.14
N ASN A 162 24.10 -25.80 -16.43
CA ASN A 162 23.52 -24.96 -17.48
C ASN A 162 21.99 -25.09 -17.54
N ALA A 163 21.45 -26.30 -17.41
CA ALA A 163 20.02 -26.54 -17.39
C ALA A 163 19.37 -25.90 -16.13
N SER A 164 19.99 -26.05 -14.97
CA SER A 164 19.54 -25.43 -13.70
C SER A 164 19.51 -23.91 -13.82
N LEU A 165 20.57 -23.31 -14.33
CA LEU A 165 20.65 -21.84 -14.55
C LEU A 165 19.56 -21.35 -15.52
N ALA A 166 19.30 -22.08 -16.60
CA ALA A 166 18.24 -21.73 -17.55
C ALA A 166 16.85 -21.73 -16.90
N LEU A 167 16.57 -22.73 -16.04
CA LEU A 167 15.33 -22.79 -15.26
C LEU A 167 15.22 -21.62 -14.27
N LEU A 168 16.28 -21.33 -13.52
CA LEU A 168 16.30 -20.22 -12.58
C LEU A 168 16.06 -18.87 -13.28
N VAL A 169 16.63 -18.65 -14.45
CA VAL A 169 16.37 -17.44 -15.27
C VAL A 169 14.89 -17.36 -15.66
N GLN A 170 14.30 -18.48 -16.08
CA GLN A 170 12.87 -18.52 -16.42
C GLN A 170 11.99 -18.22 -15.19
N GLU A 171 12.30 -18.79 -14.02
CA GLU A 171 11.58 -18.55 -12.78
C GLU A 171 11.70 -17.07 -12.34
N ILE A 172 12.91 -16.50 -12.36
CA ILE A 172 13.14 -15.08 -12.03
C ILE A 172 12.35 -14.17 -12.98
N ASN A 173 12.35 -14.49 -14.28
CA ASN A 173 11.60 -13.72 -15.27
C ASN A 173 10.09 -13.82 -15.05
N SER A 174 9.58 -14.98 -14.66
CA SER A 174 8.14 -15.15 -14.34
C SER A 174 7.72 -14.31 -13.13
N LEU A 175 8.59 -14.14 -12.14
CA LEU A 175 8.38 -13.29 -10.97
C LEU A 175 8.52 -11.78 -11.29
N ASN A 176 9.14 -11.43 -12.41
CA ASN A 176 9.22 -10.05 -12.89
C ASN A 176 7.98 -9.59 -13.67
N VAL A 177 7.19 -10.53 -14.16
CA VAL A 177 5.92 -10.20 -14.80
C VAL A 177 4.88 -10.02 -13.73
N SER A 178 4.80 -8.82 -13.17
CA SER A 178 3.60 -8.42 -12.41
C SER A 178 2.41 -8.56 -13.35
N PRO A 179 1.33 -9.27 -12.96
CA PRO A 179 0.13 -9.33 -13.79
C PRO A 179 -0.33 -7.91 -14.06
N ALA A 180 -0.20 -7.45 -15.29
CA ALA A 180 -0.54 -6.09 -15.67
C ALA A 180 -1.97 -5.78 -15.20
N GLY A 181 -2.12 -4.83 -14.30
CA GLY A 181 -3.40 -4.32 -13.84
C GLY A 181 -3.90 -4.80 -12.46
N THR A 182 -3.34 -5.83 -11.82
CA THR A 182 -3.85 -6.35 -10.54
C THR A 182 -3.20 -5.73 -9.31
N ASP A 183 -2.21 -4.87 -9.48
CA ASP A 183 -1.34 -4.45 -8.38
C ASP A 183 -1.42 -2.95 -8.02
N LYS A 184 -2.49 -2.27 -8.47
CA LYS A 184 -2.71 -0.86 -8.16
C LYS A 184 -3.33 -0.61 -6.78
N GLY A 185 -3.75 -1.65 -6.07
CA GLY A 185 -4.47 -1.55 -4.82
C GLY A 185 -3.84 -0.61 -3.78
N PRO A 186 -2.53 -0.69 -3.47
CA PRO A 186 -1.89 0.24 -2.54
C PRO A 186 -1.93 1.69 -3.01
N GLN A 187 -1.69 1.95 -4.30
CA GLN A 187 -1.70 3.31 -4.85
C GLN A 187 -3.13 3.88 -4.90
N GLU A 188 -4.11 3.07 -5.33
CA GLU A 188 -5.52 3.45 -5.34
C GLU A 188 -6.02 3.78 -3.93
N TYR A 189 -5.65 2.98 -2.94
CA TYR A 189 -5.98 3.24 -1.54
C TYR A 189 -5.36 4.56 -1.04
N LEU A 190 -4.07 4.79 -1.28
CA LEU A 190 -3.38 6.01 -0.84
C LEU A 190 -3.95 7.26 -1.49
N MET A 191 -4.33 7.19 -2.77
CA MET A 191 -5.03 8.28 -3.45
C MET A 191 -6.41 8.51 -2.84
N ALA A 192 -7.20 7.46 -2.66
CA ALA A 192 -8.53 7.54 -2.06
C ALA A 192 -8.49 8.09 -0.62
N LEU A 193 -7.50 7.70 0.18
CA LEU A 193 -7.29 8.22 1.54
C LEU A 193 -6.99 9.72 1.52
N ARG A 194 -6.14 10.18 0.61
CA ARG A 194 -5.82 11.60 0.46
C ARG A 194 -7.04 12.42 0.07
N ASP A 195 -7.79 11.96 -0.93
CA ASP A 195 -8.99 12.62 -1.41
C ASP A 195 -10.06 12.67 -0.31
N PHE A 196 -10.25 11.58 0.41
CA PHE A 196 -11.17 11.52 1.54
C PHE A 196 -10.79 12.49 2.65
N LYS A 197 -9.51 12.58 3.02
CA LYS A 197 -9.01 13.53 4.04
C LYS A 197 -9.24 14.98 3.62
N SER A 198 -9.01 15.29 2.36
CA SER A 198 -9.26 16.63 1.82
C SER A 198 -10.76 17.01 1.91
N GLU A 199 -11.63 16.10 1.50
CA GLU A 199 -13.08 16.28 1.55
C GLU A 199 -13.59 16.41 3.00
N LEU A 200 -13.13 15.55 3.89
CA LEU A 200 -13.45 15.59 5.32
C LEU A 200 -13.05 16.94 5.94
N ALA A 201 -11.85 17.43 5.61
CA ALA A 201 -11.38 18.73 6.08
C ALA A 201 -12.23 19.89 5.53
N GLU A 202 -12.64 19.82 4.26
CA GLU A 202 -13.51 20.81 3.64
C GLU A 202 -14.91 20.80 4.28
N ARG A 203 -15.50 19.63 4.48
CA ARG A 203 -16.80 19.50 5.12
C ARG A 203 -16.79 20.06 6.56
N ARG A 204 -15.72 19.79 7.31
CA ARG A 204 -15.53 20.36 8.66
C ARG A 204 -15.46 21.89 8.63
N ARG A 205 -14.80 22.48 7.63
CA ARG A 205 -14.74 23.94 7.46
C ARG A 205 -16.12 24.54 7.15
N GLN A 206 -16.87 23.93 6.24
CA GLN A 206 -18.21 24.36 5.85
C GLN A 206 -19.17 24.34 7.04
N ILE A 207 -19.19 23.26 7.81
CA ILE A 207 -20.04 23.12 8.98
C ILE A 207 -19.67 24.15 10.06
N LYS A 208 -18.38 24.40 10.32
CA LYS A 208 -17.95 25.44 11.25
C LYS A 208 -18.37 26.85 10.80
N ALA A 209 -18.39 27.10 9.50
CA ALA A 209 -18.75 28.40 8.94
C ALA A 209 -20.27 28.68 8.98
N SER A 210 -21.12 27.66 8.98
CA SER A 210 -22.58 27.79 8.97
C SER A 210 -23.18 28.27 10.30
N GLY A 211 -22.44 28.18 11.40
CA GLY A 211 -22.86 28.68 12.73
C GLY A 211 -23.98 27.91 13.41
N ASP A 212 -24.79 27.16 12.68
CA ASP A 212 -25.89 26.33 13.17
C ASP A 212 -25.53 24.84 12.90
N VAL A 213 -24.76 24.27 13.81
CA VAL A 213 -24.25 22.89 13.66
C VAL A 213 -25.15 21.94 14.44
N ALA A 214 -25.78 21.00 13.76
CA ALA A 214 -26.42 19.90 14.42
C ALA A 214 -25.36 19.08 15.18
N VAL A 215 -25.55 18.89 16.47
CA VAL A 215 -24.62 18.15 17.36
C VAL A 215 -24.23 16.81 16.77
N LEU A 216 -25.17 16.12 16.12
CA LEU A 216 -24.96 14.83 15.49
C LEU A 216 -24.00 14.90 14.29
N GLU A 217 -24.04 15.96 13.48
CA GLU A 217 -23.12 16.15 12.36
C GLU A 217 -21.68 16.34 12.83
N GLN A 218 -21.50 17.12 13.89
CA GLN A 218 -20.19 17.32 14.49
C GLN A 218 -19.62 16.01 15.05
N GLU A 219 -20.43 15.24 15.78
CA GLU A 219 -20.01 13.94 16.34
C GLU A 219 -19.59 12.95 15.23
N VAL A 220 -20.37 12.86 14.16
CA VAL A 220 -20.02 11.97 13.02
C VAL A 220 -18.71 12.41 12.37
N LEU A 221 -18.49 13.70 12.14
CA LEU A 221 -17.24 14.21 11.56
C LEU A 221 -16.03 14.02 12.47
N GLU A 222 -16.19 14.19 13.79
CA GLU A 222 -15.11 13.92 14.74
C GLU A 222 -14.72 12.46 14.74
N ARG A 223 -15.70 11.55 14.67
CA ARG A 223 -15.45 10.11 14.57
C ARG A 223 -14.80 9.71 13.27
N LEU A 224 -15.32 10.17 12.14
CA LEU A 224 -14.68 9.94 10.84
C LEU A 224 -13.23 10.44 10.86
N SER A 225 -12.97 11.58 11.49
CA SER A 225 -11.61 12.10 11.65
C SER A 225 -10.73 11.19 12.51
N ALA A 226 -11.25 10.68 13.62
CA ALA A 226 -10.52 9.80 14.53
C ALA A 226 -10.22 8.43 13.88
N GLU A 227 -11.19 7.85 13.18
CA GLU A 227 -10.99 6.59 12.45
C GLU A 227 -10.03 6.77 11.28
N THR A 228 -10.15 7.87 10.53
CA THR A 228 -9.23 8.19 9.42
C THR A 228 -7.79 8.38 9.91
N ALA A 229 -7.60 8.95 11.10
CA ALA A 229 -6.27 9.12 11.69
C ALA A 229 -5.58 7.76 11.99
N LYS A 230 -6.33 6.69 12.21
CA LYS A 230 -5.76 5.34 12.37
C LYS A 230 -5.10 4.85 11.07
N PHE A 231 -5.66 5.22 9.92
CA PHE A 231 -5.10 4.88 8.62
C PHE A 231 -3.75 5.57 8.37
N ASP A 232 -3.51 6.73 8.99
CA ASP A 232 -2.22 7.42 8.86
C ASP A 232 -1.06 6.66 9.52
N ALA A 233 -1.33 5.85 10.55
CA ALA A 233 -0.31 5.02 11.17
C ALA A 233 0.24 3.95 10.21
N ASP A 234 -0.56 3.56 9.22
CA ASP A 234 -0.20 2.56 8.22
C ASP A 234 0.49 3.17 6.99
N VAL A 235 0.72 4.48 6.97
CA VAL A 235 1.29 5.19 5.81
C VAL A 235 2.57 5.89 6.19
N SER A 236 3.67 5.55 5.51
CA SER A 236 4.89 6.37 5.51
C SER A 236 4.78 7.43 4.44
N ARG A 237 5.05 8.69 4.82
CA ARG A 237 5.03 9.84 3.93
C ARG A 237 6.38 10.54 3.95
N TYR A 238 6.94 10.76 2.76
CA TYR A 238 8.20 11.46 2.55
C TYR A 238 7.94 12.71 1.74
N GLU A 239 8.27 13.88 2.28
CA GLU A 239 8.20 15.18 1.59
C GLU A 239 9.59 15.63 1.22
N ILE A 240 9.92 15.57 -0.05
CA ILE A 240 11.22 15.88 -0.60
C ILE A 240 11.16 17.24 -1.31
N THR A 241 12.01 18.17 -0.89
CA THR A 241 12.17 19.43 -1.60
C THR A 241 13.18 19.24 -2.72
N GLY A 242 12.73 19.38 -3.97
CA GLY A 242 13.58 19.34 -5.14
C GLY A 242 13.91 20.72 -5.67
N SER A 243 14.87 20.80 -6.59
CA SER A 243 15.08 21.99 -7.39
C SER A 243 14.13 21.97 -8.59
N LYS A 244 13.42 23.08 -8.79
CA LYS A 244 12.55 23.22 -9.96
C LYS A 244 13.39 23.62 -11.15
N GLU A 245 13.43 22.76 -12.16
CA GLU A 245 14.06 23.06 -13.44
C GLU A 245 13.01 23.00 -14.55
N THR A 246 12.61 24.18 -15.07
CA THR A 246 11.53 24.34 -16.03
C THR A 246 10.20 23.80 -15.46
N ASN A 247 9.68 22.67 -15.95
CA ASN A 247 8.44 22.01 -15.50
C ASN A 247 8.70 20.70 -14.74
N SER A 248 9.96 20.39 -14.44
CA SER A 248 10.37 19.13 -13.82
C SER A 248 10.97 19.37 -12.44
N ILE A 249 10.90 18.36 -11.59
CA ILE A 249 11.53 18.37 -10.27
C ILE A 249 12.79 17.51 -10.33
N VAL A 250 13.90 18.07 -9.90
CA VAL A 250 15.18 17.37 -9.74
C VAL A 250 15.43 17.14 -8.26
N VAL A 251 15.71 15.91 -7.89
CA VAL A 251 15.97 15.50 -6.51
C VAL A 251 17.38 14.95 -6.33
N ALA A 252 17.91 15.12 -5.13
CA ALA A 252 19.14 14.45 -4.71
C ALA A 252 18.82 12.99 -4.38
N VAL A 253 19.56 12.06 -4.98
CA VAL A 253 19.38 10.62 -4.86
C VAL A 253 20.69 9.99 -4.42
N LEU A 254 20.64 9.13 -3.41
CA LEU A 254 21.78 8.33 -2.98
C LEU A 254 21.71 6.96 -3.65
N LEU A 255 22.66 6.66 -4.51
CA LEU A 255 22.78 5.39 -5.24
C LEU A 255 23.74 4.45 -4.51
N ASN A 256 23.34 3.20 -4.30
CA ASN A 256 24.09 2.13 -3.62
C ASN A 256 24.66 2.55 -2.25
N ASN A 257 23.98 3.44 -1.53
CA ASN A 257 24.44 4.06 -0.28
C ASN A 257 25.85 4.69 -0.37
N ARG A 258 26.31 5.10 -1.56
CA ARG A 258 27.70 5.57 -1.80
C ARG A 258 27.78 6.85 -2.59
N VAL A 259 27.00 7.01 -3.64
CA VAL A 259 27.17 8.10 -4.61
C VAL A 259 25.91 8.94 -4.68
N ASN A 260 26.06 10.24 -4.41
CA ASN A 260 25.00 11.20 -4.64
C ASN A 260 24.89 11.52 -6.14
N ALA A 261 23.66 11.53 -6.62
CA ALA A 261 23.27 11.85 -7.99
C ALA A 261 22.14 12.87 -7.99
N ARG A 262 22.05 13.70 -9.03
CA ARG A 262 20.92 14.59 -9.31
C ARG A 262 20.07 13.96 -10.40
N LEU A 263 18.91 13.43 -10.01
CA LEU A 263 17.99 12.77 -10.96
C LEU A 263 16.72 13.60 -11.13
N MET A 264 16.27 13.72 -12.37
CA MET A 264 14.97 14.30 -12.67
C MET A 264 13.87 13.27 -12.43
N VAL A 265 12.81 13.64 -11.72
CA VAL A 265 11.63 12.80 -11.51
C VAL A 265 10.86 12.71 -12.83
N ASP A 266 10.76 11.48 -13.36
CA ASP A 266 10.12 11.22 -14.65
C ASP A 266 9.20 9.98 -14.57
N THR A 267 7.90 10.22 -14.46
CA THR A 267 6.87 9.15 -14.45
C THR A 267 6.66 8.53 -15.84
N GLY A 268 7.20 9.12 -16.91
CA GLY A 268 7.17 8.58 -18.26
C GLY A 268 8.35 7.62 -18.55
N ALA A 269 9.43 7.69 -17.73
CA ALA A 269 10.54 6.76 -17.85
C ALA A 269 10.20 5.43 -17.16
N SER A 270 10.23 4.32 -17.91
CA SER A 270 9.94 2.98 -17.36
C SER A 270 10.99 2.50 -16.35
N SER A 271 12.20 3.02 -16.38
CA SER A 271 13.30 2.62 -15.48
C SER A 271 14.05 3.83 -14.95
N VAL A 272 14.74 3.64 -13.83
CA VAL A 272 15.82 4.56 -13.44
C VAL A 272 16.88 4.56 -14.54
N VAL A 273 17.31 5.75 -14.95
CA VAL A 273 18.32 5.92 -15.99
C VAL A 273 19.50 6.70 -15.42
N ILE A 274 20.72 6.23 -15.66
CA ILE A 274 21.94 6.95 -15.29
C ILE A 274 22.91 7.03 -16.48
N SER A 275 23.81 8.00 -16.45
CA SER A 275 24.88 8.11 -17.42
C SER A 275 25.96 7.05 -17.17
N ARG A 276 26.74 6.75 -18.23
CA ARG A 276 27.94 5.89 -18.14
C ARG A 276 28.94 6.43 -17.10
N ALA A 277 29.13 7.74 -17.07
CA ALA A 277 30.00 8.37 -16.09
C ALA A 277 29.56 8.09 -14.64
N MET A 278 28.26 8.15 -14.36
CA MET A 278 27.70 7.81 -13.06
C MET A 278 27.87 6.31 -12.75
N ALA A 279 27.63 5.42 -13.71
CA ALA A 279 27.84 3.99 -13.53
C ALA A 279 29.29 3.64 -13.17
N LEU A 280 30.26 4.31 -13.80
CA LEU A 280 31.69 4.15 -13.48
C LEU A 280 32.03 4.67 -12.05
N ARG A 281 31.44 5.79 -11.63
CA ARG A 281 31.57 6.29 -10.25
C ARG A 281 31.02 5.31 -9.21
N LEU A 282 29.99 4.57 -9.56
CA LEU A 282 29.42 3.49 -8.73
C LEU A 282 30.26 2.21 -8.75
N GLY A 283 31.26 2.11 -9.61
CA GLY A 283 32.09 0.91 -9.78
C GLY A 283 31.36 -0.24 -10.49
N LEU A 284 30.35 0.05 -11.30
CA LEU A 284 29.61 -0.98 -12.02
C LEU A 284 30.42 -1.54 -13.19
N ASP A 285 30.50 -2.87 -13.31
CA ASP A 285 31.16 -3.56 -14.41
C ASP A 285 30.27 -3.59 -15.66
N LEU A 286 30.37 -2.53 -16.45
CA LEU A 286 29.60 -2.42 -17.70
C LEU A 286 30.03 -3.42 -18.78
N GLY A 287 31.23 -4.01 -18.67
CA GLY A 287 31.68 -5.05 -19.60
C GLY A 287 30.87 -6.32 -19.55
N LYS A 288 30.36 -6.66 -18.36
CA LYS A 288 29.52 -7.84 -18.13
C LYS A 288 28.01 -7.56 -18.21
N ALA A 289 27.62 -6.27 -18.22
CA ALA A 289 26.22 -5.88 -18.26
C ALA A 289 25.60 -6.18 -19.63
N PRO A 290 24.40 -6.78 -19.71
CA PRO A 290 23.72 -7.07 -20.95
C PRO A 290 23.44 -5.79 -21.75
N LEU A 291 23.69 -5.86 -23.05
CA LEU A 291 23.36 -4.80 -24.00
C LEU A 291 21.89 -4.90 -24.35
N ILE A 292 21.19 -3.79 -24.24
CA ILE A 292 19.78 -3.66 -24.58
C ILE A 292 19.56 -2.49 -25.55
N GLU A 293 18.40 -2.45 -26.17
CA GLU A 293 17.93 -1.30 -26.94
C GLU A 293 16.94 -0.51 -26.09
N ALA A 294 17.24 0.77 -25.83
CA ALA A 294 16.35 1.69 -25.12
C ALA A 294 15.73 2.67 -26.12
N THR A 295 14.44 2.96 -25.94
CA THR A 295 13.74 3.99 -26.70
C THR A 295 13.67 5.27 -25.90
N LEU A 296 14.19 6.37 -26.42
CA LEU A 296 14.13 7.69 -25.81
C LEU A 296 12.77 8.34 -26.02
N ALA A 297 12.50 9.43 -25.29
CA ALA A 297 11.24 10.17 -25.37
C ALA A 297 10.94 10.74 -26.79
N ASP A 298 11.99 10.99 -27.59
CA ASP A 298 11.86 11.43 -28.98
C ASP A 298 11.66 10.27 -30.01
N GLY A 299 11.48 9.04 -29.48
CA GLY A 299 11.29 7.83 -30.30
C GLY A 299 12.58 7.21 -30.86
N LYS A 300 13.74 7.83 -30.61
CA LYS A 300 15.01 7.25 -31.05
C LYS A 300 15.39 6.03 -30.22
N LYS A 301 15.93 5.03 -30.93
CA LYS A 301 16.48 3.83 -30.30
C LYS A 301 17.99 3.99 -30.12
N VAL A 302 18.43 3.74 -28.90
CA VAL A 302 19.86 3.83 -28.53
C VAL A 302 20.29 2.54 -27.84
N LYS A 303 21.58 2.22 -28.02
CA LYS A 303 22.20 1.12 -27.25
C LYS A 303 22.38 1.54 -25.81
N ALA A 304 21.99 0.69 -24.89
CA ALA A 304 22.08 0.89 -23.46
C ALA A 304 22.53 -0.39 -22.78
N ARG A 305 22.85 -0.31 -21.49
CA ARG A 305 23.15 -1.49 -20.67
C ARG A 305 22.18 -1.60 -19.52
N ALA A 306 21.69 -2.80 -19.26
CA ALA A 306 20.85 -3.09 -18.11
C ALA A 306 21.73 -3.47 -16.92
N VAL A 307 21.49 -2.82 -15.78
CA VAL A 307 22.18 -3.11 -14.51
C VAL A 307 21.16 -3.10 -13.37
N TYR A 308 21.54 -3.63 -12.23
CA TYR A 308 20.81 -3.47 -10.98
C TYR A 308 21.60 -2.62 -10.02
N LEU A 309 20.92 -1.64 -9.42
CA LEU A 309 21.46 -0.87 -8.31
C LEU A 309 21.06 -1.58 -7.00
N GLU A 310 22.02 -1.73 -6.09
CA GLU A 310 21.79 -2.35 -4.78
C GLU A 310 20.70 -1.58 -4.00
N SER A 311 20.74 -0.25 -4.12
CA SER A 311 19.72 0.64 -3.53
C SER A 311 19.67 1.99 -4.24
N VAL A 312 18.46 2.56 -4.24
CA VAL A 312 18.16 3.94 -4.63
C VAL A 312 17.43 4.59 -3.48
N ALA A 313 17.92 5.68 -2.94
CA ALA A 313 17.29 6.39 -1.85
C ALA A 313 17.09 7.87 -2.17
N VAL A 314 15.90 8.39 -1.89
CA VAL A 314 15.55 9.80 -1.96
C VAL A 314 15.12 10.23 -0.57
N ASP A 315 15.97 10.98 0.12
CA ASP A 315 15.83 11.23 1.55
C ASP A 315 15.72 9.90 2.33
N LYS A 316 14.61 9.66 3.02
CA LYS A 316 14.34 8.41 3.77
C LYS A 316 13.64 7.33 2.95
N ALA A 317 13.08 7.68 1.80
CA ALA A 317 12.44 6.72 0.89
C ALA A 317 13.52 5.89 0.18
N GLN A 318 13.60 4.59 0.46
CA GLN A 318 14.63 3.71 -0.10
C GLN A 318 14.01 2.46 -0.74
N VAL A 319 14.46 2.16 -1.96
CA VAL A 319 14.16 0.92 -2.67
C VAL A 319 15.45 0.15 -2.92
N LYS A 320 15.43 -1.16 -2.69
CA LYS A 320 16.56 -2.05 -2.94
C LYS A 320 16.38 -2.81 -4.25
N ASN A 321 17.52 -3.21 -4.85
CA ASN A 321 17.57 -4.01 -6.07
C ASN A 321 16.77 -3.39 -7.23
N VAL A 322 17.10 -2.15 -7.55
CA VAL A 322 16.39 -1.34 -8.55
C VAL A 322 16.97 -1.59 -9.93
N ALA A 323 16.14 -2.02 -10.88
CA ALA A 323 16.56 -2.12 -12.28
C ALA A 323 16.88 -0.73 -12.85
N CYS A 324 18.00 -0.62 -13.51
CA CYS A 324 18.54 0.63 -14.01
C CYS A 324 19.08 0.47 -15.44
N VAL A 325 18.87 1.48 -16.24
CA VAL A 325 19.39 1.57 -17.60
C VAL A 325 20.57 2.55 -17.62
N VAL A 326 21.70 2.14 -18.18
CA VAL A 326 22.87 2.97 -18.34
C VAL A 326 22.97 3.42 -19.80
N LEU A 327 22.89 4.73 -20.02
CA LEU A 327 23.13 5.36 -21.32
C LEU A 327 24.59 5.83 -21.43
N ASP A 328 25.12 5.90 -22.64
CA ASP A 328 26.48 6.40 -22.86
C ASP A 328 26.60 7.86 -22.43
N ASP A 329 25.62 8.69 -22.75
CA ASP A 329 25.53 10.09 -22.34
C ASP A 329 24.49 10.31 -21.25
N ALA A 330 24.59 11.43 -20.56
CA ALA A 330 23.55 11.87 -19.62
C ALA A 330 22.27 12.20 -20.40
N PRO A 331 21.08 11.75 -19.92
CA PRO A 331 19.83 11.99 -20.64
C PRO A 331 19.47 13.47 -20.79
N LEU A 332 20.00 14.31 -19.87
CA LEU A 332 19.79 15.75 -19.87
C LEU A 332 21.05 16.48 -19.40
N PRO A 333 21.38 17.66 -19.99
CA PRO A 333 22.51 18.47 -19.56
C PRO A 333 22.41 18.86 -18.06
N GLY A 334 23.50 18.72 -17.34
CA GLY A 334 23.59 19.10 -15.92
C GLY A 334 22.89 18.16 -14.94
N MET A 335 22.38 17.02 -15.39
CA MET A 335 21.76 15.98 -14.57
C MET A 335 22.49 14.65 -14.75
N ASP A 336 22.48 13.84 -13.70
CA ASP A 336 23.13 12.53 -13.71
C ASP A 336 22.23 11.43 -14.30
N GLY A 337 20.90 11.69 -14.38
CA GLY A 337 19.94 10.71 -14.90
C GLY A 337 18.47 11.03 -14.65
N LEU A 338 17.61 10.00 -14.74
CA LEU A 338 16.19 10.06 -14.50
C LEU A 338 15.80 9.11 -13.36
N LEU A 339 14.90 9.56 -12.50
CA LEU A 339 14.26 8.74 -11.47
C LEU A 339 12.93 8.23 -12.05
N GLY A 340 12.95 7.03 -12.63
CA GLY A 340 11.84 6.43 -13.35
C GLY A 340 11.04 5.41 -12.54
N MET A 341 10.13 4.70 -13.23
CA MET A 341 9.12 3.84 -12.62
C MET A 341 9.68 2.67 -11.82
N THR A 342 10.85 2.12 -12.15
CA THR A 342 11.46 1.06 -11.33
C THR A 342 11.76 1.47 -9.88
N PHE A 343 11.77 2.77 -9.59
CA PHE A 343 11.77 3.32 -8.23
C PHE A 343 10.38 3.84 -7.84
N LEU A 344 9.76 4.66 -8.70
CA LEU A 344 8.54 5.39 -8.37
C LEU A 344 7.31 4.49 -8.15
N GLU A 345 7.25 3.32 -8.82
CA GLU A 345 6.13 2.37 -8.68
C GLU A 345 5.96 1.80 -7.27
N HIS A 346 6.98 1.93 -6.41
CA HIS A 346 6.90 1.49 -5.02
C HIS A 346 6.11 2.45 -4.14
N PHE A 347 5.79 3.64 -4.65
CA PHE A 347 5.15 4.72 -3.92
C PHE A 347 3.90 5.24 -4.64
N SER A 348 2.98 5.83 -3.87
CA SER A 348 2.03 6.80 -4.42
C SER A 348 2.78 8.12 -4.59
N VAL A 349 2.88 8.59 -5.82
CA VAL A 349 3.68 9.76 -6.18
C VAL A 349 2.78 10.97 -6.37
N PHE A 350 3.07 12.05 -5.66
CA PHE A 350 2.45 13.35 -5.89
C PHE A 350 3.53 14.41 -6.12
N ILE A 351 3.37 15.17 -7.19
CA ILE A 351 4.29 16.22 -7.59
C ILE A 351 3.59 17.57 -7.44
N ASP A 352 4.03 18.36 -6.47
CA ASP A 352 3.62 19.75 -6.35
C ASP A 352 4.57 20.65 -7.13
N SER A 353 4.20 20.90 -8.38
CA SER A 353 5.00 21.73 -9.29
C SER A 353 5.06 23.20 -8.87
N GLN A 354 4.13 23.66 -8.03
CA GLN A 354 4.13 25.06 -7.55
C GLN A 354 5.19 25.25 -6.45
N SER A 355 5.21 24.34 -5.46
CA SER A 355 6.17 24.41 -4.35
C SER A 355 7.48 23.69 -4.62
N GLY A 356 7.62 22.96 -5.75
CA GLY A 356 8.81 22.17 -6.07
C GLY A 356 8.97 20.94 -5.16
N LYS A 357 7.88 20.38 -4.64
CA LYS A 357 7.90 19.23 -3.73
C LYS A 357 7.51 17.94 -4.44
N LEU A 358 8.28 16.89 -4.16
CA LEU A 358 7.93 15.51 -4.43
C LEU A 358 7.43 14.88 -3.13
N ILE A 359 6.23 14.34 -3.16
CA ILE A 359 5.65 13.60 -2.03
C ILE A 359 5.55 12.14 -2.45
N LEU A 360 6.18 11.27 -1.66
CA LEU A 360 6.13 9.83 -1.82
C LEU A 360 5.39 9.22 -0.63
N GLU A 361 4.41 8.38 -0.88
CA GLU A 361 3.69 7.66 0.17
C GLU A 361 3.72 6.16 -0.09
N GLU A 362 3.95 5.37 0.97
CA GLU A 362 3.88 3.91 0.93
C GLU A 362 3.13 3.37 2.14
N LEU A 363 2.55 2.19 2.00
CA LEU A 363 1.96 1.48 3.13
C LEU A 363 3.05 0.89 4.01
N ASN A 364 2.96 1.18 5.33
CA ASN A 364 3.81 0.56 6.33
C ASN A 364 3.54 -0.95 6.34
N ARG A 365 4.60 -1.72 6.34
CA ARG A 365 4.55 -3.17 6.49
C ARG A 365 4.41 -3.46 7.98
N HIS A 366 3.20 -3.72 8.43
CA HIS A 366 3.02 -4.39 9.70
C HIS A 366 3.32 -5.88 9.47
N GLY A 367 4.48 -6.32 10.01
CA GLY A 367 4.93 -7.70 9.97
C GLY A 367 4.00 -8.66 10.72
#